data_926dbfd44da8f5447792c776bc7304b5
#
_entry.id   926dbfd44da8f5447792c776bc7304b5
#
_cell.length_a   1.000
_cell.length_b   1.000
_cell.length_c   1.000
_cell.angle_alpha   90.00
_cell.angle_beta   90.00
_cell.angle_gamma   90.00
#
_symmetry.space_group_name_H-M   'P 1'
#
loop_
_entity.id
_entity.type
_entity.pdbx_description
1 polymer ?
#
loop_
_entity_poly.entity_id
_entity_poly.type
_entity_poly.pdbx_seq_one_letter_code
_entity_poly.pdbx_strand_id
1 'polypeptide(L)'
;MTIISLAHTKWNCKYHIVFAPKYRRKLFYGENRKEIGGILRQLSEWKGVKIVEAEVCPDHIHMLVEIPPKMSVAGYIGFLKGKSSLMIFQRHGNLKYKYGNRSFWCRGYYVDTAGKNTKKIAEYIQNQLKEDQLTDQMTLKEYMDPLAGNK
;
A
#
# COMPACT_ATOMS: atom_id res chain seq x y z
N MET A 1 -20.74 -19.81 9.87
CA MET A 1 -20.26 -18.69 10.67
C MET A 1 -20.09 -19.13 12.11
N THR A 2 -19.02 -18.73 12.72
CA THR A 2 -18.70 -19.14 14.07
C THR A 2 -19.59 -18.44 15.08
N ILE A 3 -20.03 -19.17 16.09
CA ILE A 3 -20.75 -18.59 17.20
C ILE A 3 -19.80 -17.70 17.99
N ILE A 4 -20.27 -16.51 18.27
CA ILE A 4 -19.48 -15.48 18.90
C ILE A 4 -19.95 -15.28 20.33
N SER A 5 -19.02 -15.37 21.27
CA SER A 5 -19.31 -15.02 22.65
C SER A 5 -19.44 -13.51 22.80
N LEU A 6 -20.51 -13.05 23.41
CA LEU A 6 -20.72 -11.63 23.68
C LEU A 6 -19.98 -11.15 24.94
N ALA A 7 -19.26 -12.03 25.62
CA ALA A 7 -18.42 -11.65 26.76
C ALA A 7 -17.22 -10.83 26.33
N HIS A 8 -16.79 -10.96 25.07
CA HIS A 8 -15.69 -10.22 24.48
C HIS A 8 -16.13 -9.58 23.18
N THR A 9 -15.57 -8.43 22.86
CA THR A 9 -15.81 -7.76 21.58
C THR A 9 -15.24 -8.60 20.44
N LYS A 10 -16.07 -8.90 19.47
CA LYS A 10 -15.65 -9.60 18.24
C LYS A 10 -15.89 -8.70 17.05
N TRP A 11 -15.11 -8.90 16.00
CA TRP A 11 -15.25 -8.12 14.77
C TRP A 11 -14.87 -8.93 13.55
N ASN A 12 -15.37 -8.46 12.41
CA ASN A 12 -15.05 -9.02 11.12
C ASN A 12 -14.89 -7.86 10.12
N CYS A 13 -13.92 -7.01 10.41
CA CYS A 13 -13.67 -5.80 9.64
C CYS A 13 -12.51 -6.05 8.68
N LYS A 14 -12.84 -6.57 7.50
CA LYS A 14 -11.86 -6.91 6.48
C LYS A 14 -11.91 -5.93 5.33
N TYR A 15 -10.74 -5.60 4.82
CA TYR A 15 -10.59 -4.63 3.73
C TYR A 15 -9.58 -5.13 2.71
N HIS A 16 -9.90 -4.89 1.44
CA HIS A 16 -8.92 -4.93 0.37
C HIS A 16 -8.25 -3.57 0.28
N ILE A 17 -6.93 -3.55 0.31
CA ILE A 17 -6.17 -2.31 0.26
C ILE A 17 -5.09 -2.45 -0.82
N VAL A 18 -4.97 -1.43 -1.67
CA VAL A 18 -3.94 -1.37 -2.70
C VAL A 18 -3.19 -0.06 -2.57
N PHE A 19 -1.88 -0.13 -2.58
CA PHE A 19 -1.02 1.06 -2.59
C PHE A 19 0.27 0.76 -3.35
N ALA A 20 0.99 1.80 -3.72
CA ALA A 20 2.11 1.66 -4.64
C ALA A 20 3.25 2.62 -4.32
N PRO A 21 4.48 2.27 -4.71
CA PRO A 21 5.60 3.20 -4.60
C PRO A 21 5.42 4.37 -5.55
N LYS A 22 6.08 5.50 -5.25
CA LYS A 22 6.05 6.67 -6.11
C LYS A 22 6.48 6.32 -7.53
N TYR A 23 5.80 6.93 -8.50
CA TYR A 23 6.06 6.79 -9.93
C TYR A 23 5.85 5.36 -10.43
N ARG A 24 5.14 4.51 -9.68
CA ARG A 24 4.88 3.13 -10.06
C ARG A 24 6.14 2.38 -10.46
N ARG A 25 7.25 2.66 -9.79
CA ARG A 25 8.51 1.99 -10.07
C ARG A 25 8.40 0.50 -9.77
N LYS A 26 8.90 -0.30 -10.69
CA LYS A 26 8.91 -1.75 -10.54
C LYS A 26 10.11 -2.17 -9.71
N LEU A 27 9.96 -2.13 -8.39
CA LEU A 27 11.04 -2.38 -7.44
C LEU A 27 10.93 -3.72 -6.72
N PHE A 28 9.75 -4.33 -6.75
CA PHE A 28 9.46 -5.48 -5.91
C PHE A 28 9.72 -6.79 -6.63
N TYR A 29 11.00 -7.14 -6.72
CA TYR A 29 11.45 -8.40 -7.31
C TYR A 29 12.38 -9.12 -6.34
N GLY A 30 12.42 -10.45 -6.41
CA GLY A 30 13.37 -11.27 -5.69
C GLY A 30 13.47 -10.95 -4.20
N GLU A 31 14.66 -10.60 -3.74
CA GLU A 31 14.90 -10.30 -2.33
C GLU A 31 14.18 -9.03 -1.87
N ASN A 32 14.06 -8.03 -2.73
CA ASN A 32 13.32 -6.81 -2.40
C ASN A 32 11.85 -7.13 -2.11
N ARG A 33 11.26 -8.00 -2.88
CA ARG A 33 9.89 -8.43 -2.67
C ARG A 33 9.70 -9.07 -1.30
N LYS A 34 10.60 -9.97 -0.93
CA LYS A 34 10.56 -10.64 0.37
C LYS A 34 10.78 -9.67 1.52
N GLU A 35 11.71 -8.76 1.36
CA GLU A 35 12.05 -7.78 2.37
C GLU A 35 10.87 -6.84 2.64
N ILE A 36 10.28 -6.29 1.59
CA ILE A 36 9.12 -5.40 1.70
C ILE A 36 7.95 -6.15 2.36
N GLY A 37 7.67 -7.37 1.91
CA GLY A 37 6.62 -8.19 2.50
C GLY A 37 6.84 -8.42 3.99
N GLY A 38 8.07 -8.70 4.39
CA GLY A 38 8.44 -8.88 5.79
C GLY A 38 8.25 -7.63 6.63
N ILE A 39 8.64 -6.47 6.10
CA ILE A 39 8.47 -5.19 6.77
C ILE A 39 6.99 -4.90 7.00
N LEU A 40 6.17 -5.04 5.98
CA LEU A 40 4.74 -4.76 6.07
C LEU A 40 4.05 -5.69 7.07
N ARG A 41 4.44 -6.96 7.07
CA ARG A 41 3.91 -7.94 8.02
C ARG A 41 4.27 -7.60 9.46
N GLN A 42 5.52 -7.28 9.71
CA GLN A 42 5.99 -6.94 11.05
C GLN A 42 5.28 -5.69 11.59
N LEU A 43 5.17 -4.67 10.78
CA LEU A 43 4.51 -3.42 11.17
C LEU A 43 3.02 -3.64 11.45
N SER A 44 2.37 -4.47 10.64
CA SER A 44 0.96 -4.80 10.83
C SER A 44 0.74 -5.57 12.13
N GLU A 45 1.61 -6.51 12.45
CA GLU A 45 1.57 -7.25 13.72
C GLU A 45 1.69 -6.30 14.91
N TRP A 46 2.57 -5.32 14.84
CA TRP A 46 2.73 -4.33 15.92
C TRP A 46 1.47 -3.54 16.20
N LYS A 47 0.63 -3.35 15.18
CA LYS A 47 -0.65 -2.64 15.31
C LYS A 47 -1.85 -3.57 15.56
N GLY A 48 -1.61 -4.86 15.66
CA GLY A 48 -2.70 -5.81 15.84
C GLY A 48 -3.57 -5.99 14.62
N VAL A 49 -3.04 -5.65 13.45
CA VAL A 49 -3.73 -5.86 12.17
C VAL A 49 -3.32 -7.20 11.60
N LYS A 50 -4.30 -8.04 11.29
CA LYS A 50 -4.06 -9.34 10.70
C LYS A 50 -4.03 -9.24 9.18
N ILE A 51 -2.94 -9.67 8.58
CA ILE A 51 -2.87 -9.82 7.13
C ILE A 51 -3.41 -11.21 6.78
N VAL A 52 -4.57 -11.24 6.13
CA VAL A 52 -5.20 -12.48 5.70
C VAL A 52 -4.51 -13.00 4.45
N GLU A 53 -4.31 -12.12 3.48
CA GLU A 53 -3.59 -12.38 2.24
C GLU A 53 -2.82 -11.13 1.85
N ALA A 54 -1.69 -11.32 1.20
CA ALA A 54 -0.93 -10.21 0.65
C ALA A 54 -0.24 -10.65 -0.62
N GLU A 55 -0.23 -9.76 -1.60
CA GLU A 55 0.44 -9.96 -2.86
C GLU A 55 1.33 -8.76 -3.13
N VAL A 56 2.62 -9.00 -3.21
CA VAL A 56 3.59 -7.97 -3.55
C VAL A 56 3.86 -8.09 -5.03
N CYS A 57 3.18 -7.25 -5.80
CA CYS A 57 3.36 -7.17 -7.25
C CYS A 57 4.54 -6.25 -7.57
N PRO A 58 5.12 -6.32 -8.78
CA PRO A 58 6.32 -5.52 -9.07
C PRO A 58 6.19 -4.03 -8.80
N ASP A 59 5.02 -3.44 -9.00
CA ASP A 59 4.78 -1.99 -8.88
C ASP A 59 3.66 -1.61 -7.91
N HIS A 60 3.14 -2.57 -7.15
CA HIS A 60 2.09 -2.28 -6.16
C HIS A 60 1.98 -3.40 -5.14
N ILE A 61 1.30 -3.08 -4.06
CA ILE A 61 0.97 -4.02 -2.99
C ILE A 61 -0.54 -4.17 -2.95
N HIS A 62 -1.02 -5.40 -2.90
CA HIS A 62 -2.43 -5.70 -2.69
C HIS A 62 -2.55 -6.55 -1.42
N MET A 63 -3.33 -6.10 -0.46
CA MET A 63 -3.51 -6.80 0.81
C MET A 63 -4.98 -6.98 1.14
N LEU A 64 -5.30 -8.12 1.75
CA LEU A 64 -6.54 -8.33 2.46
C LEU A 64 -6.20 -8.34 3.94
N VAL A 65 -6.71 -7.37 4.68
CA VAL A 65 -6.38 -7.19 6.09
C VAL A 65 -7.64 -7.16 6.95
N GLU A 66 -7.46 -7.57 8.21
CA GLU A 66 -8.50 -7.47 9.23
C GLU A 66 -8.04 -6.44 10.26
N ILE A 67 -8.76 -5.31 10.32
CA ILE A 67 -8.39 -4.17 11.15
C ILE A 67 -9.32 -4.10 12.37
N PRO A 68 -8.77 -4.01 13.61
CA PRO A 68 -9.60 -3.88 14.79
C PRO A 68 -10.47 -2.62 14.74
N PRO A 69 -11.69 -2.64 15.29
CA PRO A 69 -12.60 -1.48 15.25
C PRO A 69 -12.05 -0.20 15.85
N LYS A 70 -11.12 -0.32 16.80
CA LYS A 70 -10.48 0.84 17.44
C LYS A 70 -9.57 1.64 16.52
N MET A 71 -9.28 1.12 15.34
CA MET A 71 -8.32 1.72 14.42
C MET A 71 -8.99 2.04 13.09
N SER A 72 -8.76 3.25 12.58
CA SER A 72 -9.23 3.61 11.25
C SER A 72 -8.32 3.03 10.16
N VAL A 73 -8.87 2.81 8.98
CA VAL A 73 -8.08 2.42 7.81
C VAL A 73 -7.02 3.47 7.53
N ALA A 74 -7.38 4.74 7.55
CA ALA A 74 -6.43 5.84 7.31
C ALA A 74 -5.30 5.85 8.34
N GLY A 75 -5.60 5.61 9.60
CA GLY A 75 -4.59 5.54 10.66
C GLY A 75 -3.62 4.39 10.45
N TYR A 76 -4.13 3.23 10.09
CA TYR A 76 -3.29 2.07 9.80
C TYR A 76 -2.38 2.32 8.59
N ILE A 77 -2.96 2.79 7.48
CA ILE A 77 -2.18 3.03 6.25
C ILE A 77 -1.15 4.15 6.46
N GLY A 78 -1.50 5.20 7.18
CA GLY A 78 -0.55 6.27 7.50
C GLY A 78 0.64 5.75 8.29
N PHE A 79 0.39 4.94 9.30
CA PHE A 79 1.45 4.27 10.08
C PHE A 79 2.29 3.36 9.18
N LEU A 80 1.63 2.50 8.40
CA LEU A 80 2.29 1.51 7.56
C LEU A 80 3.22 2.17 6.54
N LYS A 81 2.72 3.17 5.82
CA LYS A 81 3.51 3.90 4.83
C LYS A 81 4.66 4.68 5.47
N GLY A 82 4.40 5.38 6.56
CA GLY A 82 5.41 6.18 7.23
C GLY A 82 6.56 5.35 7.77
N LYS A 83 6.24 4.31 8.53
CA LYS A 83 7.26 3.46 9.13
C LYS A 83 7.99 2.61 8.11
N SER A 84 7.27 2.06 7.13
CA SER A 84 7.92 1.26 6.08
C SER A 84 8.85 2.12 5.22
N SER A 85 8.48 3.38 4.92
CA SER A 85 9.37 4.30 4.20
C SER A 85 10.68 4.48 4.94
N LEU A 86 10.65 4.73 6.24
CA LEU A 86 11.85 4.88 7.04
C LEU A 86 12.71 3.62 7.02
N MET A 87 12.10 2.46 7.19
CA MET A 87 12.83 1.19 7.18
C MET A 87 13.45 0.89 5.83
N ILE A 88 12.73 1.15 4.75
CA ILE A 88 13.21 0.95 3.39
C ILE A 88 14.41 1.86 3.11
N PHE A 89 14.32 3.14 3.46
CA PHE A 89 15.40 4.10 3.24
C PHE A 89 16.61 3.82 4.11
N GLN A 90 16.43 3.27 5.31
CA GLN A 90 17.55 2.87 6.15
C GLN A 90 18.33 1.71 5.55
N ARG A 91 17.62 0.76 4.94
CA ARG A 91 18.23 -0.42 4.32
C ARG A 91 18.77 -0.15 2.91
N HIS A 92 18.18 0.81 2.22
CA HIS A 92 18.49 1.16 0.83
C HIS A 92 18.69 2.67 0.71
N GLY A 93 19.79 3.16 1.25
CA GLY A 93 20.07 4.60 1.31
C GLY A 93 20.04 5.31 -0.04
N ASN A 94 20.42 4.62 -1.11
CA ASN A 94 20.38 5.19 -2.47
C ASN A 94 18.96 5.51 -2.93
N LEU A 95 17.96 4.76 -2.48
CA LEU A 95 16.55 5.05 -2.81
C LEU A 95 16.10 6.36 -2.20
N LYS A 96 16.61 6.70 -1.02
CA LYS A 96 16.26 7.95 -0.35
C LYS A 96 16.55 9.17 -1.24
N TYR A 97 17.65 9.16 -1.94
CA TYR A 97 17.99 10.24 -2.87
C TYR A 97 17.07 10.26 -4.08
N LYS A 98 16.73 9.11 -4.62
CA LYS A 98 15.80 9.01 -5.76
C LYS A 98 14.42 9.57 -5.44
N TYR A 99 13.99 9.48 -4.18
CA TYR A 99 12.67 9.93 -3.74
C TYR A 99 12.72 11.27 -3.00
N GLY A 100 13.86 11.95 -3.01
CA GLY A 100 14.01 13.29 -2.45
C GLY A 100 13.82 13.36 -0.93
N ASN A 101 14.22 12.32 -0.20
CA ASN A 101 14.04 12.20 1.26
C ASN A 101 12.58 12.23 1.72
N ARG A 102 11.65 11.97 0.81
CA ARG A 102 10.23 11.98 1.10
C ARG A 102 9.71 10.56 1.23
N SER A 103 8.40 10.42 1.27
CA SER A 103 7.78 9.11 1.34
C SER A 103 8.17 8.22 0.16
N PHE A 104 8.41 6.96 0.44
CA PHE A 104 8.64 5.94 -0.58
C PHE A 104 7.37 5.67 -1.40
N TRP A 105 6.19 5.84 -0.80
CA TRP A 105 4.90 5.47 -1.38
C TRP A 105 4.22 6.65 -2.06
N CYS A 106 3.39 6.35 -3.06
CA CYS A 106 2.46 7.31 -3.64
C CYS A 106 1.51 7.82 -2.57
N ARG A 107 1.00 9.03 -2.75
CA ARG A 107 -0.16 9.49 -1.98
C ARG A 107 -1.36 8.62 -2.30
N GLY A 108 -2.20 8.44 -1.30
CA GLY A 108 -3.44 7.73 -1.49
C GLY A 108 -3.29 6.23 -1.54
N TYR A 109 -4.41 5.59 -1.60
CA TYR A 109 -4.54 4.15 -1.65
C TYR A 109 -5.98 3.83 -2.08
N TYR A 110 -6.18 2.61 -2.57
CA TYR A 110 -7.53 2.11 -2.79
C TYR A 110 -7.93 1.26 -1.59
N VAL A 111 -9.16 1.38 -1.14
CA VAL A 111 -9.72 0.53 -0.08
C VAL A 111 -11.15 0.16 -0.41
N ASP A 112 -11.49 -1.11 -0.17
CA ASP A 112 -12.86 -1.59 -0.24
C ASP A 112 -13.08 -2.65 0.83
N THR A 113 -14.32 -2.81 1.25
CA THR A 113 -14.68 -3.86 2.22
C THR A 113 -14.66 -5.23 1.55
N ALA A 114 -14.18 -6.23 2.29
CA ALA A 114 -14.19 -7.61 1.80
C ALA A 114 -15.62 -8.16 1.82
N GLY A 115 -15.86 -9.17 0.99
CA GLY A 115 -17.17 -9.81 0.87
C GLY A 115 -17.99 -9.34 -0.32
N LYS A 116 -17.51 -8.34 -1.06
CA LYS A 116 -18.14 -7.89 -2.29
C LYS A 116 -17.69 -8.73 -3.47
N ASN A 117 -18.28 -8.48 -4.64
CA ASN A 117 -17.95 -9.19 -5.88
C ASN A 117 -16.45 -8.97 -6.22
N THR A 118 -15.67 -10.03 -6.06
CA THR A 118 -14.22 -9.98 -6.23
C THR A 118 -13.81 -9.65 -7.66
N LYS A 119 -14.58 -10.08 -8.65
CA LYS A 119 -14.32 -9.77 -10.06
C LYS A 119 -14.44 -8.28 -10.33
N LYS A 120 -15.52 -7.67 -9.81
CA LYS A 120 -15.74 -6.23 -9.94
C LYS A 120 -14.66 -5.41 -9.26
N ILE A 121 -14.24 -5.86 -8.09
CA ILE A 121 -13.16 -5.22 -7.34
C ILE A 121 -11.85 -5.30 -8.14
N ALA A 122 -11.54 -6.46 -8.70
CA ALA A 122 -10.33 -6.66 -9.50
C ALA A 122 -10.31 -5.74 -10.73
N GLU A 123 -11.44 -5.64 -11.43
CA GLU A 123 -11.55 -4.73 -12.59
C GLU A 123 -11.34 -3.28 -12.18
N TYR A 124 -11.95 -2.86 -11.08
CA TYR A 124 -11.80 -1.50 -10.57
C TYR A 124 -10.34 -1.20 -10.21
N ILE A 125 -9.68 -2.10 -9.51
CA ILE A 125 -8.28 -1.95 -9.13
C ILE A 125 -7.40 -1.80 -10.37
N GLN A 126 -7.59 -2.63 -11.39
CA GLN A 126 -6.82 -2.56 -12.62
C GLN A 126 -6.98 -1.20 -13.30
N ASN A 127 -8.20 -0.70 -13.37
CA ASN A 127 -8.47 0.60 -13.97
C ASN A 127 -7.83 1.74 -13.19
N GLN A 128 -7.90 1.71 -11.86
CA GLN A 128 -7.27 2.72 -11.01
C GLN A 128 -5.75 2.70 -11.14
N LEU A 129 -5.15 1.53 -11.19
CA LEU A 129 -3.72 1.41 -11.36
C LEU A 129 -3.25 1.99 -12.69
N LYS A 130 -4.02 1.77 -13.76
CA LYS A 130 -3.71 2.35 -15.08
C LYS A 130 -3.80 3.87 -15.06
N GLU A 131 -4.86 4.41 -14.47
CA GLU A 131 -5.04 5.86 -14.35
C GLU A 131 -3.92 6.49 -13.52
N ASP A 132 -3.60 5.90 -12.38
CA ASP A 132 -2.52 6.38 -11.52
C ASP A 132 -1.18 6.33 -12.25
N GLN A 133 -0.93 5.28 -13.00
CA GLN A 133 0.31 5.14 -13.76
C GLN A 133 0.44 6.24 -14.81
N LEU A 134 -0.64 6.54 -15.52
CA LEU A 134 -0.65 7.63 -16.50
C LEU A 134 -0.40 8.98 -15.83
N THR A 135 -1.05 9.23 -14.70
CA THR A 135 -0.88 10.47 -13.94
C THR A 135 0.57 10.60 -13.47
N ASP A 136 1.11 9.56 -12.90
CA ASP A 136 2.50 9.55 -12.42
C ASP A 136 3.50 9.76 -13.55
N GLN A 137 3.25 9.14 -14.70
CA GLN A 137 4.10 9.33 -15.88
C GLN A 137 4.07 10.75 -16.39
N MET A 138 2.90 11.37 -16.41
CA MET A 138 2.76 12.78 -16.79
C MET A 138 3.52 13.69 -15.83
N THR A 139 3.37 13.46 -14.53
CA THR A 139 4.06 14.24 -13.51
C THR A 139 5.57 14.09 -13.63
N LEU A 140 6.04 12.89 -13.86
CA LEU A 140 7.46 12.62 -14.03
C LEU A 140 8.02 13.31 -15.26
N LYS A 141 7.27 13.28 -16.36
CA LYS A 141 7.64 13.95 -17.60
C LYS A 141 7.76 15.46 -17.41
N GLU A 142 6.79 16.06 -16.73
CA GLU A 142 6.84 17.48 -16.39
C GLU A 142 8.04 17.82 -15.55
N TYR A 143 8.38 16.99 -14.60
CA TYR A 143 9.52 17.18 -13.73
C TYR A 143 10.85 17.11 -14.52
N MET A 144 10.94 16.20 -15.48
CA MET A 144 12.15 16.01 -16.29
C MET A 144 12.34 17.09 -17.36
N ASP A 145 11.26 17.80 -17.71
CA ASP A 145 11.29 18.91 -18.66
C ASP A 145 10.70 20.16 -18.00
N PRO A 146 11.56 20.94 -17.32
CA PRO A 146 11.09 22.13 -16.60
C PRO A 146 10.35 23.15 -17.48
N LEU A 147 10.70 23.20 -18.77
CA LEU A 147 10.04 24.13 -19.69
C LEU A 147 8.64 23.65 -20.05
N ALA A 148 8.43 22.37 -20.16
CA ALA A 148 7.12 21.80 -20.44
C ALA A 148 6.21 21.84 -19.19
N GLY A 149 6.78 21.61 -18.01
CA GLY A 149 6.04 21.54 -16.77
C GLY A 149 5.55 22.87 -16.23
N ASN A 150 6.06 23.97 -16.72
CA ASN A 150 5.74 25.31 -16.22
C ASN A 150 4.69 26.04 -17.04
N LYS A 151 3.97 25.32 -17.80
CA LYS A 151 2.95 25.95 -18.69
C LYS A 151 1.57 25.97 -18.12
#